data_085c12a4137af9f3f6be74af1a0e58b1
#
_entry.id   085c12a4137af9f3f6be74af1a0e58b1
#
_cell.length_a   1.000
_cell.length_b   1.000
_cell.length_c   1.000
_cell.angle_alpha   90.00
_cell.angle_beta   90.00
_cell.angle_gamma   90.00
#
_symmetry.space_group_name_H-M   'P 1'
#
loop_
_entity.id
_entity.type
_entity.pdbx_description
1 polymer ?
#
loop_
_entity_poly.entity_id
_entity_poly.type
_entity_poly.pdbx_seq_one_letter_code
_entity_poly.pdbx_strand_id
1 'polypeptide(L)'
;MNKEMLSLGIDTSNYKTSVAVTASDGEIIFNYQSFLKVKSGERGLRQSEALFQHVQKLPEALENAFETKGVRGRIGAVSVSARPRPVKGSYMPVFTAGLSAARSIAASIGVPLY
;
A
#
# COMPACT_ATOMS: atom_id res chain seq x y z
N MET A 1 25.60 4.25 15.85
CA MET A 1 25.46 4.26 14.39
C MET A 1 24.00 4.43 14.02
N ASN A 2 23.70 5.43 13.23
CA ASN A 2 22.31 5.70 12.82
C ASN A 2 21.89 4.75 11.72
N LYS A 3 20.81 4.02 11.95
CA LYS A 3 20.17 3.26 10.91
C LYS A 3 19.34 4.21 10.08
N GLU A 4 19.46 4.10 8.76
CA GLU A 4 18.59 4.84 7.87
C GLU A 4 17.16 4.38 8.04
N MET A 5 16.23 5.33 8.13
CA MET A 5 14.81 5.02 8.19
C MET A 5 14.25 4.82 6.80
N LEU A 6 13.35 3.88 6.66
CA LEU A 6 12.73 3.53 5.40
C LEU A 6 11.30 4.05 5.35
N SER A 7 10.77 4.20 4.14
CA SER A 7 9.37 4.57 3.91
C SER A 7 8.60 3.39 3.33
N LEU A 8 7.43 3.14 3.88
CA LEU A 8 6.50 2.13 3.36
C LEU A 8 5.41 2.84 2.56
N GLY A 9 5.23 2.44 1.31
CA GLY A 9 4.19 3.00 0.44
C GLY A 9 3.16 1.95 0.08
N ILE A 10 1.88 2.32 0.11
CA ILE A 10 0.77 1.44 -0.23
C ILE A 10 -0.13 2.14 -1.24
N ASP A 11 -0.47 1.46 -2.32
CA ASP A 11 -1.38 2.00 -3.34
C ASP A 11 -2.36 0.94 -3.79
N THR A 12 -3.66 1.22 -3.58
CA THR A 12 -4.77 0.39 -4.06
C THR A 12 -5.71 1.20 -4.93
N SER A 13 -5.17 2.20 -5.63
CA SER A 13 -5.98 3.19 -6.35
C SER A 13 -6.56 2.70 -7.68
N ASN A 14 -6.05 1.61 -8.21
CA ASN A 14 -6.43 1.15 -9.55
C ASN A 14 -6.49 -0.38 -9.58
N TYR A 15 -6.26 -0.98 -10.74
CA TYR A 15 -6.30 -2.43 -10.91
C TYR A 15 -5.02 -3.13 -10.49
N LYS A 16 -4.22 -2.49 -9.66
CA LYS A 16 -2.96 -3.04 -9.18
C LYS A 16 -2.80 -2.77 -7.69
N THR A 17 -2.55 -3.83 -6.93
CA THR A 17 -2.17 -3.70 -5.52
C THR A 17 -0.67 -3.49 -5.47
N SER A 18 -0.22 -2.40 -4.86
CA SER A 18 1.19 -2.06 -4.80
C SER A 18 1.63 -1.81 -3.36
N VAL A 19 2.77 -2.39 -3.00
CA VAL A 19 3.44 -2.13 -1.72
C VAL A 19 4.93 -1.99 -2.03
N ALA A 20 5.53 -0.93 -1.55
CA ALA A 20 6.95 -0.69 -1.76
C ALA A 20 7.61 -0.17 -0.49
N VAL A 21 8.89 -0.49 -0.33
CA VAL A 21 9.73 0.05 0.74
C VAL A 21 10.90 0.74 0.07
N THR A 22 11.12 2.00 0.41
CA THR A 22 12.18 2.81 -0.18
C THR A 22 13.05 3.44 0.88
N ALA A 23 14.32 3.64 0.53
CA ALA A 23 15.27 4.37 1.36
C ALA A 23 15.26 5.86 1.01
N SER A 24 15.84 6.69 1.86
CA SER A 24 15.85 8.14 1.68
C SER A 24 16.58 8.60 0.42
N ASP A 25 17.53 7.80 -0.08
CA ASP A 25 18.25 8.09 -1.32
C ASP A 25 17.51 7.65 -2.58
N GLY A 26 16.29 7.11 -2.41
CA GLY A 26 15.49 6.64 -3.52
C GLY A 26 15.67 5.17 -3.86
N GLU A 27 16.57 4.47 -3.18
CA GLU A 27 16.76 3.04 -3.41
C GLU A 27 15.48 2.27 -3.06
N ILE A 28 15.08 1.38 -3.96
CA ILE A 28 13.91 0.52 -3.75
C ILE A 28 14.41 -0.75 -3.06
N ILE A 29 13.99 -0.93 -1.80
CA ILE A 29 14.36 -2.08 -0.98
C ILE A 29 13.44 -3.26 -1.27
N PHE A 30 12.15 -2.98 -1.48
CA PHE A 30 11.14 -3.98 -1.75
C PHE A 30 10.07 -3.39 -2.66
N ASN A 31 9.60 -4.19 -3.60
CA ASN A 31 8.53 -3.75 -4.51
C ASN A 31 7.64 -4.94 -4.84
N TYR A 32 6.37 -4.82 -4.47
CA TYR A 32 5.34 -5.79 -4.80
C TYR A 32 4.28 -5.10 -5.67
N GLN A 33 3.94 -5.73 -6.77
CA GLN A 33 2.85 -5.27 -7.64
C GLN A 33 2.08 -6.48 -8.11
N SER A 34 0.76 -6.45 -7.95
CA SER A 34 -0.10 -7.55 -8.38
C SER A 34 -1.36 -6.98 -9.00
N PHE A 35 -1.61 -7.34 -10.25
CA PHE A 35 -2.81 -6.91 -10.95
C PHE A 35 -4.04 -7.64 -10.44
N LEU A 36 -5.16 -6.93 -10.35
CA LEU A 36 -6.44 -7.51 -10.03
C LEU A 36 -6.92 -8.36 -11.21
N LYS A 37 -7.69 -9.39 -10.89
CA LYS A 37 -8.25 -10.27 -11.93
C LYS A 37 -9.57 -9.72 -12.42
N VAL A 38 -9.71 -9.60 -13.72
CA VAL A 38 -10.95 -9.24 -14.41
C VAL A 38 -11.44 -10.48 -15.14
N LYS A 39 -12.70 -10.83 -14.96
CA LYS A 39 -13.27 -11.99 -15.63
C LYS A 39 -13.21 -11.85 -17.14
N SER A 40 -12.98 -12.97 -17.83
CA SER A 40 -12.98 -13.01 -19.28
C SER A 40 -14.30 -12.47 -19.84
N GLY A 41 -14.21 -11.56 -20.79
CA GLY A 41 -15.39 -10.95 -21.41
C GLY A 41 -15.92 -9.72 -20.69
N GLU A 42 -15.42 -9.40 -19.51
CA GLU A 42 -15.83 -8.20 -18.78
C GLU A 42 -14.87 -7.05 -19.07
N ARG A 43 -15.41 -5.81 -19.05
CA ARG A 43 -14.63 -4.62 -19.36
C ARG A 43 -13.86 -4.06 -18.16
N GLY A 44 -14.21 -4.48 -16.95
CA GLY A 44 -13.59 -3.99 -15.74
C GLY A 44 -14.19 -4.63 -14.51
N LEU A 45 -13.83 -4.08 -13.35
CA LEU A 45 -14.29 -4.59 -12.06
C LEU A 45 -15.23 -3.58 -11.41
N ARG A 46 -16.25 -4.10 -10.72
CA ARG A 46 -17.01 -3.28 -9.79
C ARG A 46 -16.11 -2.83 -8.65
N GLN A 47 -16.38 -1.67 -8.07
CA GLN A 47 -15.60 -1.14 -6.96
C GLN A 47 -15.54 -2.12 -5.77
N SER A 48 -16.65 -2.79 -5.45
CA SER A 48 -16.69 -3.76 -4.37
C SER A 48 -15.79 -4.97 -4.63
N GLU A 49 -15.76 -5.45 -5.87
CA GLU A 49 -14.91 -6.58 -6.25
C GLU A 49 -13.43 -6.19 -6.22
N ALA A 50 -13.12 -5.00 -6.73
CA ALA A 50 -11.74 -4.49 -6.68
C ALA A 50 -11.28 -4.30 -5.25
N LEU A 51 -12.12 -3.73 -4.39
CA LEU A 51 -11.83 -3.57 -2.97
C LEU A 51 -11.53 -4.92 -2.32
N PHE A 52 -12.37 -5.91 -2.58
CA PHE A 52 -12.19 -7.25 -2.03
C PHE A 52 -10.85 -7.87 -2.42
N GLN A 53 -10.49 -7.77 -3.71
CA GLN A 53 -9.21 -8.31 -4.18
C GLN A 53 -8.01 -7.59 -3.54
N HIS A 54 -8.08 -6.26 -3.39
CA HIS A 54 -7.03 -5.52 -2.70
C HIS A 54 -6.88 -5.99 -1.24
N VAL A 55 -8.00 -6.15 -0.54
CA VAL A 55 -8.00 -6.62 0.85
C VAL A 55 -7.36 -8.00 0.96
N GLN A 56 -7.61 -8.87 -0.01
CA GLN A 56 -7.02 -10.20 0.00
C GLN A 56 -5.51 -10.20 -0.27
N LYS A 57 -5.04 -9.28 -1.12
CA LYS A 57 -3.62 -9.24 -1.53
C LYS A 57 -2.72 -8.50 -0.54
N LEU A 58 -3.24 -7.52 0.17
CA LEU A 58 -2.43 -6.68 1.05
C LEU A 58 -1.69 -7.44 2.15
N PRO A 59 -2.30 -8.40 2.86
CA PRO A 59 -1.56 -9.11 3.90
C PRO A 59 -0.31 -9.80 3.39
N GLU A 60 -0.40 -10.51 2.27
CA GLU A 60 0.76 -11.19 1.69
C GLU A 60 1.84 -10.19 1.28
N ALA A 61 1.45 -9.09 0.62
CA ALA A 61 2.38 -8.07 0.21
C ALA A 61 3.11 -7.46 1.41
N LEU A 62 2.37 -7.16 2.47
CA LEU A 62 2.95 -6.56 3.68
C LEU A 62 3.81 -7.55 4.45
N GLU A 63 3.39 -8.80 4.54
CA GLU A 63 4.22 -9.85 5.15
C GLU A 63 5.56 -9.95 4.45
N ASN A 64 5.54 -10.00 3.11
CA ASN A 64 6.76 -10.07 2.32
C ASN A 64 7.63 -8.83 2.51
N ALA A 65 7.02 -7.65 2.58
CA ALA A 65 7.75 -6.40 2.81
C ALA A 65 8.49 -6.44 4.15
N PHE A 66 7.79 -6.81 5.22
CA PHE A 66 8.37 -6.81 6.56
C PHE A 66 9.33 -7.99 6.81
N GLU A 67 9.25 -9.05 6.01
CA GLU A 67 10.20 -10.15 6.05
C GLU A 67 11.48 -9.85 5.27
N THR A 68 11.47 -8.83 4.44
CA THR A 68 12.66 -8.43 3.70
C THR A 68 13.74 -7.97 4.69
N LYS A 69 14.96 -8.48 4.50
CA LYS A 69 16.08 -8.17 5.40
C LYS A 69 16.28 -6.67 5.54
N GLY A 70 16.37 -6.19 6.77
CA GLY A 70 16.64 -4.80 7.07
C GLY A 70 15.43 -3.88 7.10
N VAL A 71 14.22 -4.41 6.90
CA VAL A 71 13.00 -3.58 6.89
C VAL A 71 12.39 -3.46 8.29
N ARG A 72 12.24 -4.59 8.97
CA ARG A 72 11.58 -4.61 10.27
C ARG A 72 12.32 -3.74 11.29
N GLY A 73 11.59 -2.85 11.94
CA GLY A 73 12.18 -1.91 12.91
C GLY A 73 12.78 -0.66 12.29
N ARG A 74 12.72 -0.51 10.96
CA ARG A 74 13.31 0.65 10.28
C ARG A 74 12.32 1.51 9.50
N ILE A 75 11.03 1.17 9.53
CA ILE A 75 10.01 2.00 8.88
C ILE A 75 9.78 3.26 9.71
N GLY A 76 10.08 4.41 9.13
CA GLY A 76 9.95 5.71 9.79
C GLY A 76 8.77 6.53 9.28
N ALA A 77 8.12 6.10 8.20
CA ALA A 77 6.96 6.79 7.65
C ALA A 77 6.16 5.82 6.79
N VAL A 78 4.85 6.04 6.73
CA VAL A 78 3.95 5.30 5.85
C VAL A 78 3.25 6.31 4.94
N SER A 79 3.16 6.00 3.65
CA SER A 79 2.41 6.81 2.70
C SER A 79 1.38 5.94 1.99
N VAL A 80 0.27 6.55 1.58
CA VAL A 80 -0.82 5.82 0.96
C VAL A 80 -1.60 6.74 0.03
N SER A 81 -2.08 6.18 -1.09
CA SER A 81 -3.04 6.88 -1.93
C SER A 81 -4.42 6.78 -1.27
N ALA A 82 -5.08 7.91 -1.03
CA ALA A 82 -6.32 7.97 -0.27
C ALA A 82 -7.54 8.35 -1.13
N ARG A 83 -7.34 8.97 -2.28
CA ARG A 83 -8.42 9.42 -3.16
C ARG A 83 -7.85 9.75 -4.54
N PRO A 84 -8.71 9.79 -5.58
CA PRO A 84 -8.24 10.04 -6.95
C PRO A 84 -7.57 11.40 -7.13
N ARG A 85 -7.95 12.39 -6.34
CA ARG A 85 -7.36 13.74 -6.37
C ARG A 85 -7.56 14.41 -5.01
N PRO A 86 -6.75 15.42 -4.69
CA PRO A 86 -6.82 16.07 -3.37
C PRO A 86 -7.98 17.04 -3.26
N VAL A 87 -9.18 16.62 -3.65
CA VAL A 87 -10.40 17.44 -3.60
C VAL A 87 -11.41 16.73 -2.70
N LYS A 88 -11.98 17.47 -1.76
CA LYS A 88 -13.00 16.93 -0.86
C LYS A 88 -14.16 16.35 -1.66
N GLY A 89 -14.57 15.16 -1.32
CA GLY A 89 -15.61 14.41 -2.03
C GLY A 89 -15.11 13.52 -3.14
N SER A 90 -13.83 13.62 -3.51
CA SER A 90 -13.21 12.71 -4.46
C SER A 90 -12.88 11.42 -3.74
N TYR A 91 -13.76 10.44 -3.85
CA TYR A 91 -13.65 9.20 -3.10
C TYR A 91 -13.99 8.00 -3.98
N MET A 92 -13.17 6.96 -3.89
CA MET A 92 -13.44 5.65 -4.51
C MET A 92 -13.21 4.57 -3.47
N PRO A 93 -14.13 3.61 -3.33
CA PRO A 93 -14.03 2.56 -2.30
C PRO A 93 -12.71 1.78 -2.30
N VAL A 94 -12.09 1.59 -3.48
CA VAL A 94 -10.83 0.84 -3.58
C VAL A 94 -9.71 1.45 -2.73
N PHE A 95 -9.70 2.76 -2.55
CA PHE A 95 -8.71 3.43 -1.71
C PHE A 95 -8.81 3.02 -0.24
N THR A 96 -9.99 2.60 0.20
CA THR A 96 -10.23 2.21 1.59
C THR A 96 -9.34 1.04 2.02
N ALA A 97 -9.07 0.10 1.14
CA ALA A 97 -8.22 -1.04 1.47
C ALA A 97 -6.82 -0.59 1.89
N GLY A 98 -6.17 0.21 1.03
CA GLY A 98 -4.83 0.73 1.32
C GLY A 98 -4.82 1.66 2.51
N LEU A 99 -5.78 2.56 2.60
CA LEU A 99 -5.87 3.53 3.69
C LEU A 99 -6.05 2.84 5.04
N SER A 100 -6.91 1.84 5.11
CA SER A 100 -7.12 1.06 6.33
C SER A 100 -5.84 0.38 6.79
N ALA A 101 -5.15 -0.29 5.87
CA ALA A 101 -3.88 -0.95 6.18
C ALA A 101 -2.82 0.05 6.62
N ALA A 102 -2.67 1.16 5.90
CA ALA A 102 -1.66 2.17 6.19
C ALA A 102 -1.89 2.83 7.55
N ARG A 103 -3.13 3.18 7.87
CA ARG A 103 -3.49 3.77 9.16
C ARG A 103 -3.19 2.80 10.31
N SER A 104 -3.53 1.54 10.12
CA SER A 104 -3.31 0.50 11.13
C SER A 104 -1.81 0.31 11.39
N ILE A 105 -1.03 0.25 10.34
CA ILE A 105 0.42 0.08 10.46
C ILE A 105 1.06 1.30 11.12
N ALA A 106 0.74 2.50 10.64
CA ALA A 106 1.31 3.74 11.17
C ALA A 106 0.99 3.87 12.67
N ALA A 107 -0.24 3.59 13.06
CA ALA A 107 -0.65 3.63 14.46
C ALA A 107 0.10 2.58 15.30
N SER A 108 0.24 1.36 14.75
CA SER A 108 0.86 0.25 15.47
C SER A 108 2.34 0.47 15.74
N ILE A 109 3.06 1.05 14.80
CA ILE A 109 4.51 1.28 14.95
C ILE A 109 4.84 2.72 15.33
N GLY A 110 3.84 3.60 15.45
CA GLY A 110 4.03 4.95 15.97
C GLY A 110 4.77 5.90 15.02
N VAL A 111 4.47 5.84 13.72
CA VAL A 111 5.13 6.69 12.72
C VAL A 111 4.11 7.55 11.98
N PRO A 112 4.57 8.64 11.32
CA PRO A 112 3.67 9.50 10.55
C PRO A 112 3.05 8.77 9.35
N LEU A 113 1.84 9.20 8.99
CA LEU A 113 1.13 8.74 7.79
C LEU A 113 0.96 9.93 6.85
N TYR A 114 1.30 9.74 5.61
CA TYR A 114 1.20 10.78 4.57
C TYR A 114 0.24 10.41 3.47
#